data_2c706ad060b0093fcd7de5a4a9ffd708
#
_entry.id   2c706ad060b0093fcd7de5a4a9ffd708
#
_cell.length_a   1.000
_cell.length_b   1.000
_cell.length_c   1.000
_cell.angle_alpha   90.00
_cell.angle_beta   90.00
_cell.angle_gamma   90.00
#
_symmetry.space_group_name_H-M   'P 1'
#
loop_
_entity.id
_entity.type
_entity.pdbx_description
1 polymer ?
#
loop_
_entity_poly.entity_id
_entity_poly.type
_entity_poly.pdbx_seq_one_letter_code
_entity_poly.pdbx_strand_id
1 'polypeptide(L)'
;NPLTYRGYIYDSETGFYYLQSRYYDPTIGRFLNADDVVFLGMSKTIDWNLYVYCCSNPVNCANSTGKLWWFLIPVAGIALTLLTGCSSGKYAPQYNTLYKDPPNKANYNCYAYSLGITNRRINPGHFSGKSLSLNIDILKDNVLADLKELGYKKKIVGQKYKPSRRETMIALRTGPNDYHFMLRMSDGSWTHKPGRTAILKLKGNPWDYPVWNSEYYDDGGWATNKTLYYNSKIYYIVYWR
;
A
#
# COMPACT_ATOMS: atom_id res chain seq x y z
N ASN A 1 36.03 -7.21 -24.11
CA ASN A 1 35.08 -7.61 -23.05
C ASN A 1 33.73 -6.91 -23.29
N PRO A 2 32.68 -7.65 -23.66
CA PRO A 2 31.37 -7.06 -23.94
C PRO A 2 30.66 -6.57 -22.64
N LEU A 3 31.12 -6.96 -21.45
CA LEU A 3 30.59 -6.53 -20.17
C LEU A 3 31.27 -5.23 -19.75
N THR A 4 30.57 -4.12 -19.79
CA THR A 4 31.10 -2.80 -19.50
C THR A 4 30.35 -2.12 -18.37
N TYR A 5 29.50 -1.17 -18.67
CA TYR A 5 28.75 -0.42 -17.66
C TYR A 5 27.80 -1.33 -16.86
N ARG A 6 28.04 -1.48 -15.55
CA ARG A 6 27.22 -2.26 -14.59
C ARG A 6 27.02 -3.74 -14.95
N GLY A 7 27.93 -4.32 -15.76
CA GLY A 7 27.82 -5.71 -16.20
C GLY A 7 26.79 -5.93 -17.33
N TYR A 8 26.34 -4.89 -17.98
CA TYR A 8 25.49 -5.00 -19.16
C TYR A 8 26.30 -5.41 -20.39
N ILE A 9 25.63 -6.05 -21.35
CA ILE A 9 26.27 -6.38 -22.62
C ILE A 9 26.23 -5.15 -23.52
N TYR A 10 27.41 -4.67 -23.90
CA TYR A 10 27.52 -3.55 -24.82
C TYR A 10 27.59 -4.08 -26.27
N ASP A 11 26.73 -3.59 -27.10
CA ASP A 11 26.72 -3.83 -28.54
C ASP A 11 27.48 -2.70 -29.23
N SER A 12 28.66 -3.01 -29.74
CA SER A 12 29.54 -2.03 -30.38
C SER A 12 29.07 -1.57 -31.76
N GLU A 13 28.18 -2.33 -32.40
CA GLU A 13 27.66 -1.97 -33.73
C GLU A 13 26.55 -0.91 -33.62
N THR A 14 25.71 -1.05 -32.60
CA THR A 14 24.59 -0.14 -32.36
C THR A 14 24.86 0.94 -31.32
N GLY A 15 25.86 0.75 -30.44
CA GLY A 15 26.15 1.64 -29.33
C GLY A 15 25.19 1.51 -28.14
N PHE A 16 24.36 0.47 -28.10
CA PHE A 16 23.38 0.25 -27.06
C PHE A 16 23.84 -0.77 -26.03
N TYR A 17 23.22 -0.72 -24.83
CA TYR A 17 23.39 -1.76 -23.82
C TYR A 17 22.20 -2.71 -23.81
N TYR A 18 22.43 -4.00 -23.87
CA TYR A 18 21.41 -5.04 -23.71
C TYR A 18 21.29 -5.44 -22.23
N LEU A 19 20.09 -5.24 -21.66
CA LEU A 19 19.74 -5.51 -20.27
C LEU A 19 18.76 -6.69 -20.20
N GLN A 20 19.12 -7.81 -20.81
CA GLN A 20 18.33 -9.08 -20.82
C GLN A 20 16.94 -8.98 -21.47
N SER A 21 16.15 -7.96 -21.19
CA SER A 21 14.81 -7.81 -21.75
C SER A 21 14.65 -6.62 -22.67
N ARG A 22 15.53 -5.60 -22.53
CA ARG A 22 15.43 -4.35 -23.30
C ARG A 22 16.80 -3.79 -23.69
N TYR A 23 16.81 -2.97 -24.72
CA TYR A 23 17.98 -2.19 -25.12
C TYR A 23 17.94 -0.80 -24.50
N TYR A 24 19.03 -0.38 -23.91
CA TYR A 24 19.22 0.94 -23.31
C TYR A 24 20.14 1.78 -24.19
N ASP A 25 19.69 2.96 -24.56
CA ASP A 25 20.48 3.95 -25.27
C ASP A 25 21.08 4.94 -24.27
N PRO A 26 22.42 4.93 -24.10
CA PRO A 26 23.08 5.84 -23.16
C PRO A 26 23.10 7.30 -23.64
N THR A 27 22.87 7.56 -24.94
CA THR A 27 22.89 8.92 -25.49
C THR A 27 21.63 9.70 -25.12
N ILE A 28 20.51 9.02 -25.06
CA ILE A 28 19.21 9.61 -24.66
C ILE A 28 18.79 9.23 -23.24
N GLY A 29 19.53 8.32 -22.58
CA GLY A 29 19.28 7.90 -21.19
C GLY A 29 17.99 7.10 -21.00
N ARG A 30 17.54 6.35 -22.01
CA ARG A 30 16.24 5.63 -22.01
C ARG A 30 16.35 4.26 -22.64
N PHE A 31 15.35 3.41 -22.35
CA PHE A 31 15.14 2.18 -23.11
C PHE A 31 14.56 2.47 -24.50
N LEU A 32 14.95 1.69 -25.49
CA LEU A 32 14.38 1.74 -26.84
C LEU A 32 13.05 1.00 -26.96
N ASN A 33 12.84 0.02 -26.09
CA ASN A 33 11.64 -0.79 -26.06
C ASN A 33 10.79 -0.41 -24.83
N ALA A 34 9.48 -0.37 -25.01
CA ALA A 34 8.54 -0.18 -23.92
C ALA A 34 8.63 -1.32 -22.90
N ASP A 35 8.42 -1.04 -21.62
CA ASP A 35 8.24 -2.07 -20.60
C ASP A 35 6.86 -2.72 -20.71
N ASP A 36 6.69 -3.86 -20.04
CA ASP A 36 5.38 -4.50 -19.96
C ASP A 36 4.43 -3.62 -19.13
N VAL A 37 3.24 -3.39 -19.66
CA VAL A 37 2.18 -2.58 -18.99
C VAL A 37 1.74 -3.16 -17.65
N VAL A 38 2.01 -4.44 -17.39
CA VAL A 38 1.76 -5.10 -16.10
C VAL A 38 2.54 -4.45 -14.97
N PHE A 39 3.65 -3.77 -15.28
CA PHE A 39 4.53 -3.12 -14.31
C PHE A 39 4.25 -1.63 -14.13
N LEU A 40 3.21 -1.09 -14.78
CA LEU A 40 2.80 0.31 -14.56
C LEU A 40 2.22 0.46 -13.15
N GLY A 41 2.99 1.10 -12.28
CA GLY A 41 2.50 1.56 -10.99
C GLY A 41 1.47 2.69 -11.17
N MET A 42 0.32 2.61 -10.51
CA MET A 42 -0.78 3.59 -10.66
C MET A 42 -0.54 4.93 -9.94
N SER A 43 0.67 5.23 -9.46
CA SER A 43 0.80 6.30 -8.47
C SER A 43 1.63 7.53 -8.84
N LYS A 44 2.38 7.53 -9.95
CA LYS A 44 3.16 8.70 -10.37
C LYS A 44 3.28 8.82 -11.88
N THR A 45 3.41 10.06 -12.37
CA THR A 45 3.64 10.39 -13.79
C THR A 45 4.86 9.69 -14.41
N ILE A 46 5.86 9.36 -13.59
CA ILE A 46 7.06 8.61 -13.99
C ILE A 46 6.74 7.13 -14.25
N ASP A 47 5.80 6.53 -13.50
CA ASP A 47 5.42 5.14 -13.65
C ASP A 47 4.67 4.87 -14.97
N TRP A 48 4.19 5.92 -15.63
CA TRP A 48 3.55 5.85 -16.95
C TRP A 48 4.54 5.92 -18.11
N ASN A 49 5.82 6.16 -17.80
CA ASN A 49 6.86 6.21 -18.82
C ASN A 49 7.52 4.84 -18.98
N LEU A 50 7.00 4.03 -19.89
CA LEU A 50 7.48 2.67 -20.19
C LEU A 50 8.94 2.61 -20.67
N TYR A 51 9.53 3.72 -21.03
CA TYR A 51 10.90 3.82 -21.57
C TYR A 51 11.92 4.32 -20.54
N VAL A 52 11.47 4.66 -19.31
CA VAL A 52 12.38 5.23 -18.30
C VAL A 52 13.41 4.21 -17.81
N TYR A 53 14.67 4.63 -17.77
CA TYR A 53 15.75 3.86 -17.15
C TYR A 53 16.04 4.42 -15.75
N CYS A 54 16.04 3.53 -14.73
CA CYS A 54 16.38 3.89 -13.35
C CYS A 54 15.64 5.14 -12.81
N CYS A 55 14.38 5.36 -13.21
CA CYS A 55 13.59 6.54 -12.82
C CYS A 55 14.31 7.87 -13.15
N SER A 56 15.06 7.91 -14.23
CA SER A 56 15.94 9.03 -14.62
C SER A 56 17.06 9.35 -13.62
N ASN A 57 17.46 8.39 -12.80
CA ASN A 57 18.58 8.52 -11.86
C ASN A 57 19.61 7.35 -12.03
N PRO A 58 20.31 7.29 -13.15
CA PRO A 58 21.24 6.20 -13.46
C PRO A 58 22.50 6.20 -12.60
N VAL A 59 22.79 7.27 -11.86
CA VAL A 59 23.95 7.33 -10.97
C VAL A 59 23.74 6.45 -9.73
N ASN A 60 22.54 6.48 -9.17
CA ASN A 60 22.21 5.80 -7.90
C ASN A 60 21.43 4.50 -8.08
N CYS A 61 20.98 4.19 -9.28
CA CYS A 61 20.15 3.03 -9.57
C CYS A 61 20.75 2.17 -10.67
N ALA A 62 20.47 0.86 -10.59
CA ALA A 62 20.78 -0.10 -11.63
C ALA A 62 19.53 -0.91 -11.97
N ASN A 63 19.40 -1.33 -13.23
CA ASN A 63 18.33 -2.20 -13.69
C ASN A 63 18.94 -3.40 -14.41
N SER A 64 19.35 -4.41 -13.67
CA SER A 64 20.08 -5.57 -14.20
C SER A 64 19.26 -6.49 -15.11
N THR A 65 17.94 -6.38 -15.10
CA THR A 65 17.04 -7.26 -15.84
C THR A 65 16.36 -6.58 -17.03
N GLY A 66 16.51 -5.25 -17.15
CA GLY A 66 15.78 -4.47 -18.14
C GLY A 66 14.26 -4.40 -17.88
N LYS A 67 13.77 -4.87 -16.73
CA LYS A 67 12.38 -4.77 -16.27
C LYS A 67 12.31 -3.84 -15.10
N LEU A 68 11.16 -3.25 -14.83
CA LEU A 68 10.98 -2.30 -13.72
C LEU A 68 11.05 -2.97 -12.32
N TRP A 69 11.58 -4.18 -12.22
CA TRP A 69 11.69 -4.95 -10.98
C TRP A 69 13.01 -4.68 -10.25
N TRP A 70 12.89 -4.37 -8.98
CA TRP A 70 13.96 -4.16 -8.02
C TRP A 70 14.45 -5.47 -7.45
N PHE A 71 15.64 -5.91 -7.83
CA PHE A 71 16.34 -6.95 -7.08
C PHE A 71 17.42 -6.34 -6.20
N LEU A 72 17.25 -6.51 -4.89
CA LEU A 72 18.32 -6.37 -3.91
C LEU A 72 19.40 -7.40 -4.22
N ILE A 73 20.60 -6.98 -4.58
CA ILE A 73 21.78 -7.84 -4.54
C ILE A 73 22.19 -7.92 -3.07
N PRO A 74 22.20 -9.11 -2.45
CA PRO A 74 22.79 -9.25 -1.12
C PRO A 74 24.30 -9.19 -1.24
N VAL A 75 24.89 -8.03 -1.08
CA VAL A 75 26.30 -7.92 -0.73
C VAL A 75 26.38 -7.94 0.78
N ALA A 76 26.97 -9.01 1.30
CA ALA A 76 27.17 -9.21 2.72
C ALA A 76 27.82 -8.00 3.39
N GLY A 77 27.13 -7.47 4.38
CA GLY A 77 27.67 -6.71 5.50
C GLY A 77 28.50 -5.47 5.16
N ILE A 78 27.88 -4.38 4.83
CA ILE A 78 28.22 -2.96 5.07
C ILE A 78 27.54 -2.15 3.96
N ALA A 79 26.67 -1.25 4.35
CA ALA A 79 25.94 -0.26 3.51
C ALA A 79 24.48 -0.59 3.19
N LEU A 80 23.70 -0.98 4.19
CA LEU A 80 22.23 -1.01 4.09
C LEU A 80 21.59 0.40 4.11
N THR A 81 22.36 1.46 3.99
CA THR A 81 21.87 2.84 4.09
C THR A 81 22.03 3.70 2.83
N LEU A 82 22.62 3.18 1.75
CA LEU A 82 22.89 4.00 0.55
C LEU A 82 22.23 3.53 -0.75
N LEU A 83 21.38 2.51 -0.75
CA LEU A 83 20.66 2.03 -1.94
C LEU A 83 19.19 2.46 -2.04
N THR A 84 18.82 3.52 -1.36
CA THR A 84 17.48 4.11 -1.48
C THR A 84 17.40 5.24 -2.51
N GLY A 85 18.12 5.16 -3.59
CA GLY A 85 18.29 6.24 -4.56
C GLY A 85 17.36 6.27 -5.74
N CYS A 86 16.50 5.26 -5.98
CA CYS A 86 15.30 5.47 -6.74
C CYS A 86 14.15 5.57 -5.75
N SER A 87 13.91 6.74 -5.33
CA SER A 87 12.72 7.09 -4.61
C SER A 87 11.53 7.12 -5.58
N SER A 88 11.19 5.98 -6.16
CA SER A 88 9.78 5.62 -6.26
C SER A 88 9.34 5.64 -4.81
N GLY A 89 8.75 6.78 -4.39
CA GLY A 89 8.62 7.11 -2.98
C GLY A 89 8.30 5.90 -2.15
N LYS A 90 9.13 5.58 -1.16
CA LYS A 90 8.94 4.73 0.01
C LYS A 90 7.70 3.81 0.02
N TYR A 91 7.48 3.06 -1.05
CA TYR A 91 6.45 2.03 -1.08
C TYR A 91 7.13 0.70 -0.75
N ALA A 92 7.56 0.56 0.50
CA ALA A 92 7.72 -0.79 1.02
C ALA A 92 6.36 -1.48 0.83
N PRO A 93 6.31 -2.66 0.17
CA PRO A 93 5.06 -3.39 0.05
C PRO A 93 4.50 -3.57 1.45
N GLN A 94 3.20 -3.32 1.61
CA GLN A 94 2.52 -3.52 2.88
C GLN A 94 2.59 -5.01 3.20
N TYR A 95 3.42 -5.37 4.18
CA TYR A 95 3.53 -6.74 4.63
C TYR A 95 2.45 -7.03 5.67
N ASN A 96 1.60 -8.00 5.32
CA ASN A 96 0.57 -8.49 6.21
C ASN A 96 0.86 -9.96 6.55
N THR A 97 0.60 -10.32 7.80
CA THR A 97 0.63 -11.70 8.25
C THR A 97 -0.76 -12.09 8.76
N LEU A 98 -1.11 -13.36 8.63
CA LEU A 98 -2.36 -13.85 9.18
C LEU A 98 -2.38 -13.63 10.71
N TYR A 99 -3.41 -12.94 11.20
CA TYR A 99 -3.64 -12.73 12.63
C TYR A 99 -4.71 -13.67 13.15
N LYS A 100 -5.85 -13.74 12.46
CA LYS A 100 -6.98 -14.61 12.83
C LYS A 100 -7.82 -14.94 11.62
N ASP A 101 -8.25 -16.16 11.48
CA ASP A 101 -9.20 -16.58 10.43
C ASP A 101 -10.54 -17.02 11.06
N PRO A 102 -11.45 -16.10 11.37
CA PRO A 102 -12.73 -16.42 11.98
C PRO A 102 -13.67 -17.08 10.95
N PRO A 103 -14.49 -18.07 11.37
CA PRO A 103 -15.41 -18.78 10.46
C PRO A 103 -16.46 -17.88 9.83
N ASN A 104 -16.78 -16.76 10.49
CA ASN A 104 -17.75 -15.77 9.99
C ASN A 104 -17.10 -14.59 9.25
N LYS A 105 -15.89 -14.74 8.76
CA LYS A 105 -15.12 -13.64 8.10
C LYS A 105 -15.85 -12.96 6.95
N ALA A 106 -16.73 -13.67 6.25
CA ALA A 106 -17.51 -13.11 5.15
C ALA A 106 -18.65 -12.17 5.61
N ASN A 107 -19.06 -12.24 6.87
CA ASN A 107 -20.24 -11.53 7.38
C ASN A 107 -19.99 -10.06 7.70
N TYR A 108 -18.74 -9.62 7.81
CA TYR A 108 -18.39 -8.25 8.16
C TYR A 108 -17.20 -7.72 7.36
N ASN A 109 -17.09 -6.41 7.23
CA ASN A 109 -16.04 -5.71 6.49
C ASN A 109 -15.07 -4.96 7.42
N CYS A 110 -14.11 -4.23 6.84
CA CYS A 110 -13.09 -3.48 7.59
C CYS A 110 -13.69 -2.46 8.56
N TYR A 111 -14.78 -1.76 8.19
CA TYR A 111 -15.43 -0.79 9.06
C TYR A 111 -16.16 -1.46 10.23
N ALA A 112 -16.94 -2.50 9.95
CA ALA A 112 -17.59 -3.29 11.00
C ALA A 112 -16.56 -3.86 11.98
N TYR A 113 -15.46 -4.41 11.45
CA TYR A 113 -14.34 -4.93 12.27
C TYR A 113 -13.76 -3.84 13.18
N SER A 114 -13.54 -2.64 12.66
CA SER A 114 -12.98 -1.52 13.45
C SER A 114 -13.89 -1.05 14.60
N LEU A 115 -15.18 -1.40 14.55
CA LEU A 115 -16.17 -1.12 15.59
C LEU A 115 -16.49 -2.34 16.47
N GLY A 116 -15.83 -3.48 16.25
CA GLY A 116 -16.09 -4.73 16.96
C GLY A 116 -17.38 -5.45 16.55
N ILE A 117 -17.95 -5.11 15.38
CA ILE A 117 -19.16 -5.72 14.84
C ILE A 117 -18.77 -6.87 13.91
N THR A 118 -19.22 -8.09 14.22
CA THR A 118 -18.81 -9.32 13.51
C THR A 118 -19.95 -10.08 12.84
N ASN A 119 -21.16 -9.57 12.92
CA ASN A 119 -22.38 -10.23 12.43
C ASN A 119 -22.99 -9.62 11.19
N ARG A 120 -22.51 -8.47 10.73
CA ARG A 120 -23.02 -7.78 9.53
C ARG A 120 -21.99 -6.85 8.90
N ARG A 121 -22.16 -6.60 7.62
CA ARG A 121 -21.40 -5.58 6.88
C ARG A 121 -22.10 -4.24 7.03
N ILE A 122 -21.35 -3.19 7.29
CA ILE A 122 -21.84 -1.82 7.42
C ILE A 122 -20.85 -0.88 6.71
N ASN A 123 -21.38 0.25 6.24
CA ASN A 123 -20.56 1.33 5.68
C ASN A 123 -20.55 2.53 6.64
N PRO A 124 -19.53 3.37 6.61
CA PRO A 124 -19.52 4.64 7.34
C PRO A 124 -20.74 5.49 7.00
N GLY A 125 -21.46 5.95 8.02
CA GLY A 125 -22.75 6.62 7.91
C GLY A 125 -23.95 5.72 8.22
N HIS A 126 -23.74 4.42 8.43
CA HIS A 126 -24.84 3.45 8.63
C HIS A 126 -25.72 3.78 9.84
N PHE A 127 -25.14 4.12 10.97
CA PHE A 127 -25.89 4.40 12.20
C PHE A 127 -26.43 5.82 12.24
N SER A 128 -25.79 6.75 11.56
CA SER A 128 -26.18 8.16 11.48
C SER A 128 -27.07 8.49 10.30
N GLY A 129 -27.45 7.49 9.48
CA GLY A 129 -28.29 7.69 8.29
C GLY A 129 -27.62 8.48 7.17
N LYS A 130 -26.30 8.57 7.15
CA LYS A 130 -25.54 9.30 6.14
C LYS A 130 -25.11 8.40 4.98
N SER A 131 -25.13 8.95 3.77
CA SER A 131 -24.64 8.23 2.59
C SER A 131 -23.14 8.03 2.60
N LEU A 132 -22.68 6.88 2.09
CA LEU A 132 -21.26 6.59 1.92
C LEU A 132 -20.63 7.61 0.96
N SER A 133 -19.45 8.09 1.33
CA SER A 133 -18.61 8.94 0.50
C SER A 133 -17.17 8.44 0.52
N LEU A 134 -16.47 8.53 -0.62
CA LEU A 134 -15.05 8.26 -0.73
C LEU A 134 -14.19 9.52 -0.55
N ASN A 135 -14.79 10.68 -0.36
CA ASN A 135 -14.08 11.85 0.13
C ASN A 135 -13.68 11.59 1.59
N ILE A 136 -12.38 11.61 1.87
CA ILE A 136 -11.84 11.23 3.18
C ILE A 136 -12.35 12.12 4.33
N ASP A 137 -12.62 13.39 4.08
CA ASP A 137 -13.13 14.31 5.10
C ASP A 137 -14.61 13.99 5.42
N ILE A 138 -15.42 13.73 4.41
CA ILE A 138 -16.83 13.31 4.58
C ILE A 138 -16.89 11.92 5.22
N LEU A 139 -16.04 10.98 4.80
CA LEU A 139 -15.97 9.65 5.40
C LEU A 139 -15.64 9.72 6.89
N LYS A 140 -14.65 10.52 7.26
CA LYS A 140 -14.29 10.81 8.67
C LYS A 140 -15.51 11.35 9.44
N ASP A 141 -16.24 12.31 8.88
CA ASP A 141 -17.39 12.91 9.53
C ASP A 141 -18.56 11.92 9.68
N ASN A 142 -18.73 11.00 8.73
CA ASN A 142 -19.68 9.89 8.83
C ASN A 142 -19.30 8.94 9.98
N VAL A 143 -18.01 8.59 10.11
CA VAL A 143 -17.55 7.75 11.23
C VAL A 143 -17.78 8.44 12.58
N LEU A 144 -17.47 9.75 12.67
CA LEU A 144 -17.70 10.50 13.90
C LEU A 144 -19.19 10.60 14.26
N ALA A 145 -20.07 10.70 13.26
CA ALA A 145 -21.51 10.69 13.46
C ALA A 145 -21.99 9.32 13.93
N ASP A 146 -21.56 8.23 13.29
CA ASP A 146 -21.92 6.86 13.70
C ASP A 146 -21.47 6.57 15.13
N LEU A 147 -20.27 6.96 15.51
CA LEU A 147 -19.78 6.80 16.88
C LEU A 147 -20.62 7.59 17.90
N LYS A 148 -21.17 8.76 17.51
CA LYS A 148 -22.09 9.51 18.33
C LYS A 148 -23.42 8.76 18.54
N GLU A 149 -24.02 8.26 17.48
CA GLU A 149 -25.25 7.49 17.54
C GLU A 149 -25.10 6.20 18.37
N LEU A 150 -23.91 5.59 18.33
CA LEU A 150 -23.57 4.43 19.16
C LEU A 150 -23.24 4.78 20.64
N GLY A 151 -23.30 6.05 21.02
CA GLY A 151 -23.06 6.54 22.38
C GLY A 151 -21.58 6.60 22.78
N TYR A 152 -20.66 6.61 21.81
CA TYR A 152 -19.23 6.74 22.10
C TYR A 152 -18.79 8.19 22.21
N LYS A 153 -17.93 8.49 23.18
CA LYS A 153 -17.04 9.66 23.16
C LYS A 153 -15.95 9.42 22.12
N LYS A 154 -15.46 10.48 21.48
CA LYS A 154 -14.51 10.36 20.37
C LYS A 154 -13.66 11.60 20.20
N LYS A 155 -12.50 11.42 19.61
CA LYS A 155 -11.59 12.53 19.22
C LYS A 155 -10.75 12.12 18.02
N ILE A 156 -10.33 13.08 17.20
CA ILE A 156 -9.30 12.90 16.19
C ILE A 156 -7.95 13.12 16.87
N VAL A 157 -6.98 12.27 16.54
CA VAL A 157 -5.65 12.30 17.16
C VAL A 157 -4.55 12.23 16.09
N GLY A 158 -3.33 12.54 16.49
CA GLY A 158 -2.15 12.33 15.64
C GLY A 158 -1.70 10.86 15.62
N GLN A 159 -0.92 10.50 14.62
CA GLN A 159 -0.42 9.13 14.41
C GLN A 159 0.34 8.54 15.60
N LYS A 160 1.04 9.37 16.38
CA LYS A 160 1.84 8.95 17.54
C LYS A 160 1.05 8.90 18.85
N TYR A 161 -0.27 9.15 18.80
CA TYR A 161 -1.11 9.08 19.99
C TYR A 161 -1.09 7.67 20.59
N LYS A 162 -0.98 7.59 21.92
CA LYS A 162 -1.01 6.32 22.66
C LYS A 162 -2.36 6.21 23.39
N PRO A 163 -3.29 5.39 22.91
CA PRO A 163 -4.59 5.22 23.55
C PRO A 163 -4.44 4.58 24.93
N SER A 164 -5.26 5.02 25.86
CA SER A 164 -5.40 4.36 27.17
C SER A 164 -6.09 2.99 27.03
N ARG A 165 -6.11 2.19 28.11
CA ARG A 165 -6.75 0.87 28.10
C ARG A 165 -8.26 0.88 27.80
N ARG A 166 -8.94 2.04 27.97
CA ARG A 166 -10.37 2.19 27.71
C ARG A 166 -10.65 2.75 26.33
N GLU A 167 -9.62 3.20 25.62
CA GLU A 167 -9.73 3.82 24.32
C GLU A 167 -9.43 2.82 23.20
N THR A 168 -10.26 2.82 22.18
CA THR A 168 -10.01 2.12 20.92
C THR A 168 -9.54 3.11 19.88
N MET A 169 -8.47 2.79 19.17
CA MET A 169 -7.90 3.63 18.12
C MET A 169 -8.03 2.96 16.76
N ILE A 170 -8.57 3.68 15.82
CA ILE A 170 -8.69 3.24 14.42
C ILE A 170 -8.00 4.23 13.50
N ALA A 171 -7.49 3.71 12.39
CA ALA A 171 -6.99 4.50 11.26
C ALA A 171 -7.88 4.26 10.06
N LEU A 172 -8.18 5.32 9.30
CA LEU A 172 -9.00 5.23 8.09
C LEU A 172 -8.35 5.97 6.93
N ARG A 173 -8.57 5.44 5.73
CA ARG A 173 -8.04 5.96 4.48
C ARG A 173 -8.99 5.62 3.33
N THR A 174 -9.03 6.48 2.30
CA THR A 174 -9.76 6.22 1.06
C THR A 174 -8.82 6.06 -0.13
N GLY A 175 -9.29 5.33 -1.11
CA GLY A 175 -8.75 5.27 -2.47
C GLY A 175 -9.79 5.77 -3.48
N PRO A 176 -9.51 5.63 -4.78
CA PRO A 176 -10.42 6.08 -5.83
C PRO A 176 -11.78 5.37 -5.81
N ASN A 177 -11.81 4.08 -5.44
CA ASN A 177 -13.00 3.24 -5.57
C ASN A 177 -13.43 2.56 -4.28
N ASP A 178 -12.69 2.75 -3.17
CA ASP A 178 -12.97 2.07 -1.91
C ASP A 178 -12.35 2.81 -0.73
N TYR A 179 -12.66 2.35 0.48
CA TYR A 179 -12.09 2.82 1.74
C TYR A 179 -11.57 1.65 2.57
N HIS A 180 -10.65 1.93 3.48
CA HIS A 180 -10.11 0.90 4.37
C HIS A 180 -9.89 1.41 5.79
N PHE A 181 -10.07 0.49 6.75
CA PHE A 181 -9.87 0.72 8.18
C PHE A 181 -8.85 -0.23 8.75
N MET A 182 -8.05 0.27 9.68
CA MET A 182 -7.16 -0.50 10.53
C MET A 182 -7.49 -0.26 11.99
N LEU A 183 -7.34 -1.29 12.81
CA LEU A 183 -7.61 -1.29 14.24
C LEU A 183 -6.29 -1.45 15.00
N ARG A 184 -6.05 -0.59 15.96
CA ARG A 184 -4.92 -0.72 16.88
C ARG A 184 -5.24 -1.68 18.01
N MET A 185 -4.37 -2.65 18.21
CA MET A 185 -4.48 -3.64 19.28
C MET A 185 -3.85 -3.12 20.57
N SER A 186 -4.16 -3.76 21.70
CA SER A 186 -3.64 -3.41 23.02
C SER A 186 -2.12 -3.57 23.15
N ASP A 187 -1.51 -4.43 22.34
CA ASP A 187 -0.05 -4.60 22.25
C ASP A 187 0.63 -3.51 21.41
N GLY A 188 -0.15 -2.57 20.88
CA GLY A 188 0.31 -1.49 20.01
C GLY A 188 0.42 -1.84 18.54
N SER A 189 0.24 -3.11 18.17
CA SER A 189 0.22 -3.54 16.77
C SER A 189 -1.07 -3.11 16.05
N TRP A 190 -1.06 -3.20 14.73
CA TRP A 190 -2.22 -2.86 13.92
C TRP A 190 -2.72 -4.09 13.17
N THR A 191 -4.04 -4.22 13.13
CA THR A 191 -4.73 -5.28 12.40
C THR A 191 -5.78 -4.68 11.48
N HIS A 192 -6.12 -5.41 10.43
CA HIS A 192 -7.17 -5.00 9.52
C HIS A 192 -7.86 -6.23 8.90
N LYS A 193 -9.02 -6.02 8.32
CA LYS A 193 -9.81 -7.06 7.69
C LYS A 193 -10.21 -6.64 6.28
N PRO A 194 -9.43 -7.01 5.25
CA PRO A 194 -9.79 -6.71 3.87
C PRO A 194 -11.04 -7.48 3.43
N GLY A 195 -12.12 -6.77 3.12
CA GLY A 195 -13.34 -7.36 2.57
C GLY A 195 -13.86 -8.60 3.32
N ARG A 196 -13.96 -9.72 2.63
CA ARG A 196 -14.41 -11.03 3.15
C ARG A 196 -13.29 -11.94 3.66
N THR A 197 -12.07 -11.47 3.67
CA THR A 197 -10.89 -12.27 4.01
C THR A 197 -10.69 -12.43 5.53
N ALA A 198 -9.66 -13.17 5.91
CA ALA A 198 -9.16 -13.26 7.27
C ALA A 198 -8.75 -11.89 7.83
N ILE A 199 -8.55 -11.83 9.14
CA ILE A 199 -7.96 -10.66 9.82
C ILE A 199 -6.45 -10.77 9.68
N LEU A 200 -5.84 -9.69 9.20
CA LEU A 200 -4.41 -9.60 8.96
C LEU A 200 -3.76 -8.66 9.99
N LYS A 201 -2.52 -8.96 10.36
CA LYS A 201 -1.67 -8.10 11.19
C LYS A 201 -0.70 -7.36 10.27
N LEU A 202 -0.66 -6.05 10.41
CA LEU A 202 0.25 -5.19 9.67
C LEU A 202 1.67 -5.30 10.26
N LYS A 203 2.67 -5.44 9.41
CA LYS A 203 4.06 -5.31 9.84
C LYS A 203 4.41 -3.81 9.90
N GLY A 204 4.60 -3.27 11.09
CA GLY A 204 4.82 -1.84 11.31
C GLY A 204 3.53 -1.07 11.57
N ASN A 205 3.48 0.17 11.16
CA ASN A 205 2.37 1.08 11.46
C ASN A 205 1.70 1.59 10.17
N PRO A 206 0.44 2.04 10.24
CA PRO A 206 -0.27 2.58 9.07
C PRO A 206 0.45 3.73 8.37
N TRP A 207 1.18 4.56 9.11
CA TRP A 207 1.92 5.71 8.56
C TRP A 207 3.28 5.34 7.93
N ASP A 208 3.76 4.12 8.12
CA ASP A 208 4.99 3.61 7.48
C ASP A 208 4.74 3.31 5.99
N TYR A 209 3.46 3.25 5.59
CA TYR A 209 3.02 2.93 4.24
C TYR A 209 2.33 4.13 3.60
N PRO A 210 2.95 4.78 2.61
CA PRO A 210 2.35 5.92 1.91
C PRO A 210 1.09 5.54 1.11
N VAL A 211 0.94 4.28 0.74
CA VAL A 211 -0.30 3.69 0.18
C VAL A 211 -0.60 2.41 0.93
N TRP A 212 -1.88 2.20 1.27
CA TRP A 212 -2.32 0.91 1.77
C TRP A 212 -2.83 0.08 0.61
N ASN A 213 -2.51 -1.20 0.64
CA ASN A 213 -2.99 -2.18 -0.33
C ASN A 213 -3.89 -3.18 0.39
N SER A 214 -5.00 -3.55 -0.22
CA SER A 214 -5.70 -4.75 0.17
C SER A 214 -5.54 -5.78 -0.94
N GLU A 215 -4.78 -6.83 -0.69
CA GLU A 215 -4.81 -8.01 -1.54
C GLU A 215 -6.06 -8.80 -1.17
N TYR A 216 -6.94 -8.98 -2.14
CA TYR A 216 -8.03 -9.92 -2.01
C TYR A 216 -7.49 -11.31 -2.25
N TYR A 217 -7.34 -12.10 -1.20
CA TYR A 217 -7.32 -13.54 -1.32
C TYR A 217 -8.77 -14.00 -1.42
N ASP A 218 -9.16 -14.42 -2.61
CA ASP A 218 -10.46 -15.02 -2.83
C ASP A 218 -10.36 -16.52 -2.55
N ASP A 219 -11.01 -16.96 -1.50
CA ASP A 219 -11.16 -18.39 -1.16
C ASP A 219 -12.47 -19.00 -1.70
N GLY A 220 -13.17 -18.32 -2.62
CA GLY A 220 -14.51 -18.71 -3.05
C GLY A 220 -14.90 -18.42 -4.49
N GLY A 221 -14.02 -18.43 -5.46
CA GLY A 221 -14.39 -18.57 -6.88
C GLY A 221 -14.90 -17.31 -7.60
N TRP A 222 -14.76 -16.12 -7.02
CA TRP A 222 -14.99 -14.84 -7.69
C TRP A 222 -13.70 -14.03 -7.70
N ALA A 223 -12.66 -14.62 -8.28
CA ALA A 223 -11.35 -13.99 -8.40
C ALA A 223 -11.40 -12.81 -9.38
N THR A 224 -11.66 -11.64 -8.86
CA THR A 224 -11.03 -10.47 -9.44
C THR A 224 -9.82 -10.15 -8.56
N ASN A 225 -8.61 -10.48 -9.01
CA ASN A 225 -7.33 -10.02 -8.47
C ASN A 225 -7.25 -8.49 -8.58
N LYS A 226 -8.14 -7.80 -7.89
CA LYS A 226 -8.21 -6.36 -7.89
C LYS A 226 -7.55 -5.88 -6.63
N THR A 227 -6.26 -5.60 -6.72
CA THR A 227 -5.56 -4.89 -5.66
C THR A 227 -6.19 -3.51 -5.52
N LEU A 228 -6.78 -3.24 -4.36
CA LEU A 228 -7.33 -1.92 -4.04
C LEU A 228 -6.24 -1.09 -3.38
N TYR A 229 -6.13 0.16 -3.80
CA TYR A 229 -5.17 1.12 -3.28
C TYR A 229 -5.88 2.24 -2.53
N TYR A 230 -5.33 2.59 -1.35
CA TYR A 230 -5.85 3.67 -0.52
C TYR A 230 -4.71 4.67 -0.30
N ASN A 231 -4.82 5.84 -0.91
CA ASN A 231 -3.75 6.83 -1.03
C ASN A 231 -4.10 8.24 -0.51
N SER A 232 -5.29 8.43 0.06
CA SER A 232 -5.64 9.70 0.72
C SER A 232 -4.77 9.94 1.96
N LYS A 233 -4.88 11.08 2.60
CA LYS A 233 -4.39 11.30 3.96
C LYS A 233 -4.98 10.27 4.92
N ILE A 234 -4.29 9.98 6.02
CA ILE A 234 -4.78 9.06 7.05
C ILE A 234 -5.40 9.88 8.18
N TYR A 235 -6.61 9.52 8.58
CA TYR A 235 -7.17 9.99 9.83
C TYR A 235 -7.05 8.94 10.92
N TYR A 236 -6.76 9.38 12.14
CA TYR A 236 -6.75 8.55 13.34
C TYR A 236 -7.85 9.02 14.27
N ILE A 237 -8.75 8.12 14.62
CA ILE A 237 -9.87 8.38 15.52
C ILE A 237 -9.73 7.48 16.73
N VAL A 238 -9.90 8.07 17.90
CA VAL A 238 -9.98 7.35 19.17
C VAL A 238 -11.39 7.50 19.70
N TYR A 239 -11.96 6.39 20.18
CA TYR A 239 -13.30 6.36 20.77
C TYR A 239 -13.35 5.49 22.02
N TRP A 240 -14.28 5.80 22.92
CA TRP A 240 -14.47 5.09 24.19
C TRP A 240 -15.89 5.33 24.73
N ARG A 241 -16.34 4.50 25.65
CA ARG A 241 -17.58 4.68 26.43
C ARG A 241 -17.35 5.40 27.73
#